data_a04f9e1d76d5531f599c87c551543b9b
#
_entry.id   a04f9e1d76d5531f599c87c551543b9b
#
_cell.length_a   1.000
_cell.length_b   1.000
_cell.length_c   1.000
_cell.angle_alpha   90.00
_cell.angle_beta   90.00
_cell.angle_gamma   90.00
#
_symmetry.space_group_name_H-M   'P 1'
#
loop_
_entity.id
_entity.type
_entity.pdbx_description
1 polymer ?
#
loop_
_entity_poly.entity_id
_entity_poly.type
_entity_poly.pdbx_seq_one_letter_code
_entity_poly.pdbx_strand_id
1 'polypeptide(L)'
;MFADRAKIIIRSGKGGNGHVSFRRELFVPDGGPDGGDGGRGGDVIFVVDEGLNTLSEYRHRRKFSATDGEEGGKRKCHGKDGEDIILKVPEGTVIKDAASGKVIADMSGDNKRVTVLKGGRGGAGNMHFATATMQAPKYAKPGKPAQELEVQLELKVIADVGLVGFPNVGKSTFLSRVTNARPKIANYHFTTLTPNLGVVDLEGGGFVIADVPGLIEGAAEGVGLGHDFLRHIERTRCMIHIVDAASTEGRDPFEDIYAINKELASYNEEIASRPQIIAANKVDAIYDDGESENPIDRIRKEFEPQGYKVIPISAVTGEGIKELLYAAKKMLDENPMEKIVFEQEFFPELEIGFDADLPFTVEKSMEEENTYLV
;
A
#
# COMPACT_ATOMS: atom_id res chain seq x y z
N MET A 1 9.53 -9.75 -7.08
CA MET A 1 10.46 -8.73 -6.54
C MET A 1 9.63 -7.79 -5.70
N PHE A 2 9.90 -7.63 -4.42
CA PHE A 2 9.15 -6.73 -3.54
C PHE A 2 9.35 -5.27 -4.00
N ALA A 3 8.28 -4.49 -4.03
CA ALA A 3 8.33 -3.07 -4.32
C ALA A 3 7.37 -2.35 -3.37
N ASP A 4 7.90 -1.42 -2.62
CA ASP A 4 7.22 -0.53 -1.68
C ASP A 4 6.84 0.81 -2.32
N ARG A 5 7.51 1.15 -3.41
CA ARG A 5 7.28 2.37 -4.20
C ARG A 5 7.25 2.09 -5.68
N ALA A 6 6.34 2.75 -6.36
CA ALA A 6 6.28 2.75 -7.82
C ALA A 6 5.78 4.10 -8.33
N LYS A 7 6.40 4.60 -9.41
CA LYS A 7 5.89 5.74 -10.16
C LYS A 7 5.22 5.25 -11.41
N ILE A 8 3.98 5.67 -11.62
CA ILE A 8 3.17 5.29 -12.77
C ILE A 8 2.47 6.51 -13.37
N ILE A 9 2.19 6.44 -14.63
CA ILE A 9 1.38 7.43 -15.36
C ILE A 9 0.00 6.82 -15.55
N ILE A 10 -1.01 7.52 -15.06
CA ILE A 10 -2.40 7.15 -15.23
C ILE A 10 -3.11 8.14 -16.14
N ARG A 11 -3.97 7.64 -17.03
CA ARG A 11 -4.74 8.45 -17.96
C ARG A 11 -6.20 8.01 -17.95
N SER A 12 -7.12 8.96 -17.77
CA SER A 12 -8.54 8.70 -17.96
C SER A 12 -8.91 8.61 -19.43
N GLY A 13 -10.08 8.12 -19.75
CA GLY A 13 -10.59 8.13 -21.12
C GLY A 13 -11.05 9.54 -21.53
N LYS A 14 -10.83 9.91 -22.79
CA LYS A 14 -11.40 11.10 -23.41
C LYS A 14 -12.89 10.86 -23.67
N GLY A 15 -13.73 11.89 -23.55
CA GLY A 15 -15.12 11.83 -24.00
C GLY A 15 -15.20 11.80 -25.53
N GLY A 16 -16.11 11.00 -26.08
CA GLY A 16 -16.42 10.98 -27.51
C GLY A 16 -17.02 12.29 -27.97
N ASN A 17 -16.80 12.66 -29.21
CA ASN A 17 -17.38 13.88 -29.78
C ASN A 17 -18.88 13.70 -30.05
N GLY A 18 -19.65 14.75 -29.92
CA GLY A 18 -21.04 14.78 -30.43
C GLY A 18 -21.02 14.74 -31.96
N HIS A 19 -22.07 14.17 -32.53
CA HIS A 19 -22.23 13.98 -33.97
C HIS A 19 -23.12 15.08 -34.60
N VAL A 20 -22.80 15.40 -35.85
CA VAL A 20 -23.65 16.30 -36.67
C VAL A 20 -24.28 15.48 -37.75
N SER A 21 -25.57 15.27 -37.68
CA SER A 21 -26.35 14.63 -38.73
C SER A 21 -27.76 15.19 -38.80
N PHE A 22 -28.41 14.96 -39.93
CA PHE A 22 -29.80 15.37 -40.20
C PHE A 22 -30.57 14.15 -40.69
N ARG A 23 -31.80 14.04 -40.21
CA ARG A 23 -32.72 12.96 -40.59
C ARG A 23 -33.00 13.04 -42.08
N ARG A 24 -32.78 11.96 -42.79
CA ARG A 24 -33.12 11.84 -44.20
C ARG A 24 -33.91 10.54 -44.39
N GLU A 25 -35.17 10.72 -44.84
CA GLU A 25 -36.05 9.58 -45.11
C GLU A 25 -36.73 9.81 -46.44
N LEU A 26 -37.31 8.73 -47.00
CA LEU A 26 -38.14 8.83 -48.19
C LEU A 26 -39.31 9.76 -47.89
N PHE A 27 -39.52 10.77 -48.69
CA PHE A 27 -40.52 11.86 -48.52
C PHE A 27 -40.28 12.88 -47.39
N VAL A 28 -39.09 12.85 -46.73
CA VAL A 28 -38.68 13.87 -45.76
C VAL A 28 -37.35 14.46 -46.18
N PRO A 29 -37.32 15.40 -47.15
CA PRO A 29 -36.05 15.94 -47.66
C PRO A 29 -35.28 16.81 -46.66
N ASP A 30 -36.03 17.54 -45.81
CA ASP A 30 -35.50 18.49 -44.79
C ASP A 30 -35.84 18.02 -43.38
N GLY A 31 -35.29 16.88 -42.98
CA GLY A 31 -35.41 16.37 -41.62
C GLY A 31 -34.58 17.19 -40.61
N GLY A 32 -35.07 17.28 -39.38
CA GLY A 32 -34.39 17.98 -38.31
C GLY A 32 -33.04 17.32 -37.90
N PRO A 33 -32.26 17.99 -37.02
CA PRO A 33 -30.98 17.44 -36.53
C PRO A 33 -31.21 16.14 -35.73
N ASP A 34 -30.40 15.15 -36.03
CA ASP A 34 -30.50 13.81 -35.44
C ASP A 34 -29.13 13.23 -35.03
N GLY A 35 -28.11 14.08 -34.89
CA GLY A 35 -26.81 13.66 -34.36
C GLY A 35 -26.87 13.35 -32.88
N GLY A 36 -26.38 12.17 -32.51
CA GLY A 36 -26.30 11.70 -31.14
C GLY A 36 -25.09 12.23 -30.36
N ASP A 37 -25.11 12.03 -29.07
CA ASP A 37 -24.04 12.45 -28.15
C ASP A 37 -22.88 11.46 -28.18
N GLY A 38 -21.67 11.94 -27.91
CA GLY A 38 -20.53 11.08 -27.67
C GLY A 38 -20.66 10.33 -26.33
N GLY A 39 -20.00 9.16 -26.26
CA GLY A 39 -19.88 8.39 -25.04
C GLY A 39 -18.93 9.05 -24.04
N ARG A 40 -19.10 8.74 -22.75
CA ARG A 40 -18.17 9.16 -21.70
C ARG A 40 -16.88 8.36 -21.82
N GLY A 41 -15.73 8.96 -21.46
CA GLY A 41 -14.47 8.24 -21.25
C GLY A 41 -14.51 7.42 -19.96
N GLY A 42 -13.69 6.36 -19.87
CA GLY A 42 -13.56 5.54 -18.67
C GLY A 42 -12.77 6.23 -17.55
N ASP A 43 -13.07 5.87 -16.31
CA ASP A 43 -12.40 6.36 -15.09
C ASP A 43 -11.14 5.56 -14.77
N VAL A 44 -10.26 6.14 -13.92
CA VAL A 44 -9.14 5.43 -13.29
C VAL A 44 -9.46 5.21 -11.83
N ILE A 45 -9.60 3.94 -11.44
CA ILE A 45 -10.08 3.53 -10.13
C ILE A 45 -9.02 2.66 -9.46
N PHE A 46 -8.66 2.98 -8.22
CA PHE A 46 -7.85 2.14 -7.37
C PHE A 46 -8.73 1.32 -6.43
N VAL A 47 -8.37 0.04 -6.26
CA VAL A 47 -9.09 -0.90 -5.39
C VAL A 47 -8.10 -1.66 -4.54
N VAL A 48 -8.39 -1.79 -3.25
CA VAL A 48 -7.61 -2.64 -2.35
C VAL A 48 -7.85 -4.11 -2.67
N ASP A 49 -6.78 -4.86 -2.85
CA ASP A 49 -6.78 -6.32 -2.96
C ASP A 49 -5.97 -6.89 -1.79
N GLU A 50 -6.68 -7.53 -0.85
CA GLU A 50 -6.11 -8.09 0.38
C GLU A 50 -5.13 -9.26 0.11
N GLY A 51 -5.16 -9.83 -1.10
CA GLY A 51 -4.19 -10.85 -1.55
C GLY A 51 -2.86 -10.29 -2.02
N LEU A 52 -2.74 -8.96 -2.15
CA LEU A 52 -1.52 -8.31 -2.61
C LEU A 52 -0.73 -7.73 -1.42
N ASN A 53 0.58 -8.03 -1.38
CA ASN A 53 1.50 -7.52 -0.34
C ASN A 53 2.63 -6.66 -0.93
N THR A 54 2.58 -6.33 -2.23
CA THR A 54 3.67 -5.62 -2.91
C THR A 54 3.16 -4.86 -4.14
N LEU A 55 3.84 -3.77 -4.48
CA LEU A 55 3.61 -2.98 -5.69
C LEU A 55 4.45 -3.45 -6.90
N SER A 56 4.92 -4.71 -6.89
CA SER A 56 5.86 -5.21 -7.89
C SER A 56 5.35 -5.14 -9.34
N GLU A 57 4.05 -5.29 -9.56
CA GLU A 57 3.41 -5.18 -10.88
C GLU A 57 3.66 -3.80 -11.50
N TYR A 58 3.57 -2.74 -10.70
CA TYR A 58 3.72 -1.34 -11.13
C TYR A 58 5.15 -0.92 -11.46
N ARG A 59 6.15 -1.73 -11.13
CA ARG A 59 7.55 -1.51 -11.57
C ARG A 59 7.78 -1.90 -13.03
N HIS A 60 7.07 -2.91 -13.50
CA HIS A 60 7.23 -3.43 -14.86
C HIS A 60 6.36 -2.69 -15.86
N ARG A 61 5.13 -2.39 -15.49
CA ARG A 61 4.20 -1.60 -16.29
C ARG A 61 4.00 -0.24 -15.63
N ARG A 62 4.35 0.83 -16.38
CA ARG A 62 4.31 2.20 -15.84
C ARG A 62 3.20 3.07 -16.41
N LYS A 63 2.49 2.62 -17.44
CA LYS A 63 1.43 3.41 -18.08
C LYS A 63 0.13 2.63 -18.03
N PHE A 64 -0.91 3.28 -17.52
CA PHE A 64 -2.24 2.72 -17.40
C PHE A 64 -3.25 3.73 -17.93
N SER A 65 -4.08 3.31 -18.87
CA SER A 65 -5.07 4.17 -19.50
C SER A 65 -6.43 3.49 -19.49
N ALA A 66 -7.46 4.23 -19.10
CA ALA A 66 -8.83 3.87 -19.36
C ALA A 66 -9.14 4.09 -20.86
N THR A 67 -10.24 3.54 -21.35
CA THR A 67 -10.61 3.65 -22.76
C THR A 67 -11.36 4.96 -23.01
N ASP A 68 -11.18 5.50 -24.22
CA ASP A 68 -11.88 6.71 -24.67
C ASP A 68 -13.35 6.35 -25.02
N GLY A 69 -14.26 7.29 -24.85
CA GLY A 69 -15.63 7.16 -25.31
C GLY A 69 -15.72 7.30 -26.83
N GLU A 70 -16.64 6.57 -27.43
CA GLU A 70 -16.89 6.61 -28.89
C GLU A 70 -17.66 7.88 -29.30
N GLU A 71 -17.49 8.29 -30.53
CA GLU A 71 -18.25 9.40 -31.10
C GLU A 71 -19.73 9.05 -31.22
N GLY A 72 -20.58 10.08 -31.11
CA GLY A 72 -22.02 9.93 -31.37
C GLY A 72 -22.29 9.52 -32.83
N GLY A 73 -23.41 8.88 -33.03
CA GLY A 73 -23.83 8.41 -34.35
C GLY A 73 -25.06 9.16 -34.91
N LYS A 74 -25.45 8.81 -36.13
CA LYS A 74 -26.69 9.25 -36.77
C LYS A 74 -27.90 8.69 -36.04
N ARG A 75 -29.07 9.23 -36.28
CA ARG A 75 -30.37 8.77 -35.73
C ARG A 75 -30.41 8.80 -34.22
N LYS A 76 -29.78 9.82 -33.61
CA LYS A 76 -29.68 10.02 -32.16
C LYS A 76 -28.96 8.88 -31.41
N CYS A 77 -28.14 8.11 -32.10
CA CYS A 77 -27.35 7.04 -31.46
C CYS A 77 -26.24 7.65 -30.62
N HIS A 78 -26.22 7.30 -29.33
CA HIS A 78 -25.10 7.63 -28.43
C HIS A 78 -23.86 6.82 -28.81
N GLY A 79 -22.69 7.43 -28.69
CA GLY A 79 -21.43 6.71 -28.68
C GLY A 79 -21.34 5.79 -27.47
N LYS A 80 -20.63 4.68 -27.60
CA LYS A 80 -20.38 3.77 -26.48
C LYS A 80 -19.48 4.46 -25.45
N ASP A 81 -19.78 4.26 -24.16
CA ASP A 81 -18.93 4.72 -23.07
C ASP A 81 -17.64 3.91 -23.01
N GLY A 82 -16.54 4.60 -22.66
CA GLY A 82 -15.25 3.96 -22.41
C GLY A 82 -15.29 3.11 -21.15
N GLU A 83 -14.46 2.06 -21.14
CA GLU A 83 -14.33 1.16 -20.01
C GLU A 83 -13.37 1.75 -18.98
N ASP A 84 -13.75 1.64 -17.69
CA ASP A 84 -12.91 2.05 -16.57
C ASP A 84 -11.69 1.14 -16.45
N ILE A 85 -10.57 1.69 -15.97
CA ILE A 85 -9.42 0.88 -15.58
C ILE A 85 -9.38 0.74 -14.05
N ILE A 86 -9.31 -0.50 -13.59
CA ILE A 86 -9.21 -0.84 -12.17
C ILE A 86 -7.78 -1.25 -11.86
N LEU A 87 -7.12 -0.51 -10.97
CA LEU A 87 -5.77 -0.75 -10.50
C LEU A 87 -5.82 -1.33 -9.09
N LYS A 88 -5.35 -2.56 -8.94
CA LYS A 88 -5.36 -3.28 -7.67
C LYS A 88 -4.10 -2.97 -6.87
N VAL A 89 -4.27 -2.52 -5.64
CA VAL A 89 -3.16 -2.19 -4.74
C VAL A 89 -3.31 -2.89 -3.39
N PRO A 90 -2.20 -3.18 -2.69
CA PRO A 90 -2.25 -3.67 -1.31
C PRO A 90 -2.94 -2.65 -0.38
N GLU A 91 -3.52 -3.15 0.72
CA GLU A 91 -4.00 -2.29 1.80
C GLU A 91 -2.82 -1.47 2.37
N GLY A 92 -3.07 -0.20 2.74
CA GLY A 92 -2.02 0.70 3.22
C GLY A 92 -1.22 1.40 2.12
N THR A 93 -1.66 1.32 0.86
CA THR A 93 -1.03 2.07 -0.23
C THR A 93 -1.47 3.53 -0.20
N VAL A 94 -0.52 4.46 -0.15
CA VAL A 94 -0.74 5.89 -0.32
C VAL A 94 -0.46 6.27 -1.77
N ILE A 95 -1.41 6.95 -2.38
CA ILE A 95 -1.30 7.49 -3.74
C ILE A 95 -0.97 8.97 -3.60
N LYS A 96 0.17 9.40 -4.14
CA LYS A 96 0.64 10.79 -4.11
C LYS A 96 0.80 11.32 -5.52
N ASP A 97 0.58 12.61 -5.69
CA ASP A 97 1.00 13.30 -6.90
C ASP A 97 2.54 13.31 -6.98
N ALA A 98 3.10 12.90 -8.12
CA ALA A 98 4.55 12.75 -8.26
C ALA A 98 5.29 14.09 -8.33
N ALA A 99 4.60 15.18 -8.70
CA ALA A 99 5.18 16.51 -8.83
C ALA A 99 5.18 17.27 -7.50
N SER A 100 4.05 17.30 -6.78
CA SER A 100 3.90 18.05 -5.53
C SER A 100 4.20 17.21 -4.28
N GLY A 101 4.16 15.88 -4.39
CA GLY A 101 4.26 14.96 -3.25
C GLY A 101 3.02 14.90 -2.35
N LYS A 102 1.97 15.68 -2.67
CA LYS A 102 0.72 15.73 -1.90
C LYS A 102 -0.08 14.43 -2.01
N VAL A 103 -0.79 14.08 -0.96
CA VAL A 103 -1.62 12.89 -0.90
C VAL A 103 -2.89 13.07 -1.71
N ILE A 104 -3.10 12.17 -2.70
CA ILE A 104 -4.33 12.09 -3.50
C ILE A 104 -5.34 11.18 -2.80
N ALA A 105 -4.89 10.01 -2.35
CA ALA A 105 -5.73 9.06 -1.66
C ALA A 105 -4.89 8.11 -0.80
N ASP A 106 -5.49 7.67 0.28
CA ASP A 106 -4.95 6.66 1.17
C ASP A 106 -5.85 5.42 1.14
N MET A 107 -5.30 4.32 0.64
CA MET A 107 -6.02 3.05 0.47
C MET A 107 -5.98 2.22 1.76
N SER A 108 -6.39 2.83 2.88
CA SER A 108 -6.42 2.22 4.21
C SER A 108 -7.82 2.35 4.82
N GLY A 109 -8.17 1.44 5.72
CA GLY A 109 -9.44 1.50 6.44
C GLY A 109 -10.65 1.32 5.53
N ASP A 110 -11.56 2.28 5.56
CA ASP A 110 -12.81 2.24 4.79
C ASP A 110 -12.61 2.62 3.31
N ASN A 111 -11.46 3.20 2.96
CA ASN A 111 -11.14 3.62 1.61
C ASN A 111 -10.66 2.45 0.73
N LYS A 112 -11.50 1.43 0.58
CA LYS A 112 -11.16 0.25 -0.25
C LYS A 112 -11.28 0.47 -1.75
N ARG A 113 -11.92 1.56 -2.17
CA ARG A 113 -12.13 1.92 -3.58
C ARG A 113 -12.15 3.44 -3.77
N VAL A 114 -11.24 3.96 -4.59
CA VAL A 114 -11.15 5.41 -4.86
C VAL A 114 -11.00 5.65 -6.36
N THR A 115 -11.81 6.58 -6.89
CA THR A 115 -11.66 7.08 -8.27
C THR A 115 -10.71 8.26 -8.25
N VAL A 116 -9.52 8.08 -8.85
CA VAL A 116 -8.47 9.12 -8.87
C VAL A 116 -8.63 10.07 -10.05
N LEU A 117 -8.96 9.55 -11.24
CA LEU A 117 -9.23 10.38 -12.40
C LEU A 117 -10.61 10.02 -12.98
N LYS A 118 -11.41 11.02 -13.26
CA LYS A 118 -12.69 10.85 -13.95
C LYS A 118 -12.52 10.96 -15.46
N GLY A 119 -13.23 10.12 -16.18
CA GLY A 119 -13.31 10.16 -17.64
C GLY A 119 -13.98 11.43 -18.15
N GLY A 120 -13.53 11.90 -19.30
CA GLY A 120 -14.11 13.07 -19.96
C GLY A 120 -15.58 12.85 -20.34
N ARG A 121 -16.43 13.84 -20.13
CA ARG A 121 -17.82 13.79 -20.60
C ARG A 121 -17.88 13.77 -22.11
N GLY A 122 -18.82 12.99 -22.67
CA GLY A 122 -19.14 13.03 -24.10
C GLY A 122 -19.69 14.37 -24.54
N GLY A 123 -19.38 14.76 -25.76
CA GLY A 123 -19.87 15.98 -26.39
C GLY A 123 -21.34 15.82 -26.80
N ALA A 124 -22.13 16.89 -26.69
CA ALA A 124 -23.52 16.88 -27.10
C ALA A 124 -23.64 16.94 -28.64
N GLY A 125 -24.50 16.09 -29.19
CA GLY A 125 -24.84 16.08 -30.61
C GLY A 125 -25.66 17.30 -31.05
N ASN A 126 -25.76 17.53 -32.38
CA ASN A 126 -26.43 18.70 -32.89
C ASN A 126 -27.94 18.72 -32.59
N MET A 127 -28.54 17.60 -32.22
CA MET A 127 -29.97 17.54 -31.84
C MET A 127 -30.29 18.43 -30.63
N HIS A 128 -29.33 18.68 -29.73
CA HIS A 128 -29.52 19.52 -28.54
C HIS A 128 -29.45 21.03 -28.82
N PHE A 129 -28.94 21.42 -29.98
CA PHE A 129 -28.74 22.83 -30.33
C PHE A 129 -29.83 23.39 -31.27
N ALA A 130 -30.88 22.61 -31.56
CA ALA A 130 -32.01 23.08 -32.31
C ALA A 130 -32.86 24.04 -31.46
N THR A 131 -33.04 25.24 -31.99
CA THR A 131 -33.91 26.30 -31.40
C THR A 131 -34.92 26.78 -32.43
N ALA A 132 -35.91 27.57 -32.00
CA ALA A 132 -36.89 28.14 -32.91
C ALA A 132 -36.25 28.99 -34.01
N THR A 133 -35.14 29.65 -33.73
CA THR A 133 -34.38 30.48 -34.67
C THR A 133 -33.28 29.71 -35.43
N MET A 134 -32.81 28.60 -34.90
CA MET A 134 -31.79 27.76 -35.51
C MET A 134 -32.27 26.31 -35.59
N GLN A 135 -33.05 25.98 -36.58
CA GLN A 135 -33.66 24.65 -36.72
C GLN A 135 -32.71 23.59 -37.26
N ALA A 136 -31.61 23.99 -37.90
CA ALA A 136 -30.61 23.10 -38.51
C ALA A 136 -29.18 23.42 -38.05
N PRO A 137 -28.83 23.22 -36.76
CA PRO A 137 -27.47 23.45 -36.25
C PRO A 137 -26.48 22.51 -36.91
N LYS A 138 -25.41 23.09 -37.51
CA LYS A 138 -24.32 22.36 -38.19
C LYS A 138 -23.10 22.16 -37.30
N TYR A 139 -23.26 22.15 -35.97
CA TYR A 139 -22.21 21.97 -35.00
C TYR A 139 -22.65 21.03 -33.87
N ALA A 140 -21.68 20.40 -33.25
CA ALA A 140 -21.81 19.59 -32.05
C ALA A 140 -20.72 19.96 -31.07
N LYS A 141 -20.86 19.65 -29.79
CA LYS A 141 -19.79 19.87 -28.83
C LYS A 141 -18.76 18.74 -28.92
N PRO A 142 -17.45 19.07 -28.85
CA PRO A 142 -16.43 18.04 -28.67
C PRO A 142 -16.56 17.40 -27.29
N GLY A 143 -16.12 16.16 -27.17
CA GLY A 143 -15.97 15.51 -25.87
C GLY A 143 -14.87 16.18 -25.06
N LYS A 144 -14.98 16.12 -23.72
CA LYS A 144 -13.96 16.66 -22.82
C LYS A 144 -12.67 15.83 -22.95
N PRO A 145 -11.48 16.46 -22.86
CA PRO A 145 -10.21 15.78 -23.00
C PRO A 145 -9.99 14.77 -21.86
N ALA A 146 -9.10 13.81 -22.10
CA ALA A 146 -8.59 12.93 -21.06
C ALA A 146 -7.71 13.72 -20.07
N GLN A 147 -7.72 13.29 -18.82
CA GLN A 147 -6.78 13.76 -17.81
C GLN A 147 -5.63 12.77 -17.70
N GLU A 148 -4.40 13.28 -17.57
CA GLU A 148 -3.21 12.47 -17.35
C GLU A 148 -2.46 12.97 -16.13
N LEU A 149 -2.03 12.04 -15.26
CA LEU A 149 -1.33 12.35 -14.03
C LEU A 149 -0.22 11.34 -13.78
N GLU A 150 0.95 11.82 -13.38
CA GLU A 150 2.00 10.97 -12.82
C GLU A 150 1.80 10.83 -11.31
N VAL A 151 1.58 9.60 -10.85
CA VAL A 151 1.38 9.31 -9.44
C VAL A 151 2.49 8.43 -8.89
N GLN A 152 2.82 8.66 -7.63
CA GLN A 152 3.70 7.82 -6.85
C GLN A 152 2.86 6.99 -5.89
N LEU A 153 2.94 5.67 -6.04
CA LEU A 153 2.38 4.71 -5.09
C LEU A 153 3.42 4.43 -4.02
N GLU A 154 3.02 4.44 -2.76
CA GLU A 154 3.89 4.19 -1.62
C GLU A 154 3.17 3.32 -0.59
N LEU A 155 3.77 2.18 -0.21
CA LEU A 155 3.26 1.33 0.86
C LEU A 155 3.68 1.90 2.22
N LYS A 156 2.72 2.07 3.14
CA LYS A 156 2.97 2.51 4.52
C LYS A 156 3.56 1.41 5.38
N VAL A 157 3.06 0.19 5.23
CA VAL A 157 3.47 -0.97 6.03
C VAL A 157 4.62 -1.66 5.34
N ILE A 158 5.76 -1.75 6.02
CA ILE A 158 6.95 -2.42 5.50
C ILE A 158 6.92 -3.90 5.86
N ALA A 159 6.48 -4.24 7.07
CA ALA A 159 6.33 -5.60 7.55
C ALA A 159 5.28 -5.67 8.67
N ASP A 160 4.59 -6.81 8.76
CA ASP A 160 3.65 -7.09 9.84
C ASP A 160 4.41 -7.48 11.11
N VAL A 161 5.51 -8.23 10.96
CA VAL A 161 6.31 -8.80 12.04
C VAL A 161 7.76 -8.36 11.90
N GLY A 162 8.34 -7.80 12.97
CA GLY A 162 9.76 -7.50 13.08
C GLY A 162 10.51 -8.63 13.76
N LEU A 163 11.65 -9.07 13.19
CA LEU A 163 12.59 -9.96 13.88
C LEU A 163 13.60 -9.13 14.65
N VAL A 164 13.69 -9.38 15.93
CA VAL A 164 14.66 -8.76 16.82
C VAL A 164 15.53 -9.84 17.49
N GLY A 165 16.75 -9.51 17.84
CA GLY A 165 17.67 -10.45 18.47
C GLY A 165 19.11 -10.09 18.17
N PHE A 166 20.04 -10.59 18.95
CA PHE A 166 21.48 -10.40 18.80
C PHE A 166 22.02 -10.96 17.47
N PRO A 167 23.21 -10.55 17.02
CA PRO A 167 23.89 -11.20 15.91
C PRO A 167 24.06 -12.70 16.17
N ASN A 168 24.04 -13.51 15.10
CA ASN A 168 24.25 -14.96 15.10
C ASN A 168 23.23 -15.81 15.89
N VAL A 169 22.16 -15.24 16.43
CA VAL A 169 21.07 -16.03 17.05
C VAL A 169 20.20 -16.79 16.03
N GLY A 170 20.42 -16.57 14.72
CA GLY A 170 19.76 -17.30 13.65
C GLY A 170 18.60 -16.57 12.96
N LYS A 171 18.48 -15.23 13.09
CA LYS A 171 17.42 -14.43 12.42
C LYS A 171 17.35 -14.64 10.91
N SER A 172 18.47 -14.47 10.23
CA SER A 172 18.53 -14.61 8.76
C SER A 172 18.32 -16.05 8.29
N THR A 173 18.76 -17.04 9.10
CA THR A 173 18.49 -18.47 8.85
C THR A 173 17.01 -18.75 8.96
N PHE A 174 16.36 -18.26 10.02
CA PHE A 174 14.92 -18.37 10.20
C PHE A 174 14.17 -17.72 9.04
N LEU A 175 14.49 -16.47 8.68
CA LEU A 175 13.85 -15.77 7.58
C LEU A 175 13.98 -16.53 6.27
N SER A 176 15.16 -17.05 5.96
CA SER A 176 15.40 -17.85 4.73
C SER A 176 14.58 -19.13 4.69
N ARG A 177 14.24 -19.69 5.85
CA ARG A 177 13.48 -20.95 5.95
C ARG A 177 11.98 -20.76 5.81
N VAL A 178 11.45 -19.66 6.33
CA VAL A 178 9.99 -19.38 6.37
C VAL A 178 9.48 -18.69 5.11
N THR A 179 10.38 -18.21 4.27
CA THR A 179 10.01 -17.50 3.04
C THR A 179 10.07 -18.39 1.82
N ASN A 180 9.01 -18.38 1.00
CA ASN A 180 8.94 -19.15 -0.25
C ASN A 180 9.87 -18.65 -1.35
N ALA A 181 10.37 -17.43 -1.24
CA ALA A 181 11.36 -16.84 -2.13
C ALA A 181 12.60 -16.45 -1.32
N ARG A 182 13.78 -16.40 -1.95
CA ARG A 182 14.96 -15.87 -1.28
C ARG A 182 14.65 -14.52 -0.66
N PRO A 183 14.96 -14.29 0.63
CA PRO A 183 14.79 -13.01 1.29
C PRO A 183 15.35 -11.90 0.41
N LYS A 184 14.61 -10.80 0.27
CA LYS A 184 15.01 -9.73 -0.64
C LYS A 184 15.53 -8.56 0.17
N ILE A 185 16.71 -8.13 -0.19
CA ILE A 185 17.30 -6.88 0.27
C ILE A 185 16.45 -5.74 -0.29
N ALA A 186 15.77 -5.00 0.58
CA ALA A 186 15.00 -3.83 0.19
C ALA A 186 15.87 -2.58 0.38
N ASN A 187 16.29 -1.97 -0.72
CA ASN A 187 17.04 -0.72 -0.69
C ASN A 187 16.09 0.45 -0.48
N TYR A 188 15.99 0.96 0.71
CA TYR A 188 15.28 2.19 1.03
C TYR A 188 16.23 3.38 0.95
N HIS A 189 15.87 4.42 0.20
CA HIS A 189 16.71 5.60 -0.03
C HIS A 189 16.97 6.43 1.24
N PHE A 190 16.29 6.10 2.33
CA PHE A 190 16.38 6.81 3.62
C PHE A 190 17.00 5.95 4.73
N THR A 191 17.58 4.77 4.39
CA THR A 191 18.19 3.88 5.38
C THR A 191 19.62 3.54 5.00
N THR A 192 20.52 3.60 5.96
CA THR A 192 21.91 3.17 5.83
C THR A 192 22.05 1.65 5.86
N LEU A 193 21.05 0.96 6.47
CA LEU A 193 20.95 -0.49 6.56
C LEU A 193 19.71 -0.98 5.82
N THR A 194 19.85 -1.97 4.98
CA THR A 194 18.77 -2.52 4.17
C THR A 194 18.15 -3.74 4.86
N PRO A 195 16.86 -3.70 5.29
CA PRO A 195 16.22 -4.85 5.89
C PRO A 195 16.02 -5.98 4.88
N ASN A 196 16.12 -7.20 5.35
CA ASN A 196 15.74 -8.37 4.57
C ASN A 196 14.25 -8.64 4.83
N LEU A 197 13.44 -8.60 3.77
CA LEU A 197 12.01 -8.87 3.85
C LEU A 197 11.71 -10.29 3.36
N GLY A 198 10.81 -10.95 4.07
CA GLY A 198 10.29 -12.26 3.70
C GLY A 198 8.77 -12.29 3.75
N VAL A 199 8.14 -12.85 2.72
CA VAL A 199 6.70 -13.12 2.70
C VAL A 199 6.48 -14.54 3.18
N VAL A 200 5.66 -14.70 4.20
CA VAL A 200 5.22 -15.98 4.74
C VAL A 200 3.81 -16.24 4.23
N ASP A 201 3.63 -17.39 3.56
CA ASP A 201 2.33 -17.85 3.11
C ASP A 201 1.82 -18.93 4.07
N LEU A 202 0.64 -18.70 4.66
CA LEU A 202 -0.06 -19.65 5.53
C LEU A 202 -1.48 -19.90 5.00
N GLU A 203 -2.05 -21.04 5.36
CA GLU A 203 -3.47 -21.29 5.16
C GLU A 203 -4.29 -20.25 5.94
N GLY A 204 -5.10 -19.47 5.24
CA GLY A 204 -5.87 -18.37 5.82
C GLY A 204 -5.24 -16.97 5.73
N GLY A 205 -4.18 -16.80 4.93
CA GLY A 205 -3.55 -15.51 4.63
C GLY A 205 -2.10 -15.44 5.08
N GLY A 206 -1.27 -14.74 4.30
CA GLY A 206 0.15 -14.51 4.56
C GLY A 206 0.41 -13.21 5.31
N PHE A 207 1.65 -13.05 5.77
CA PHE A 207 2.15 -11.82 6.38
C PHE A 207 3.61 -11.58 6.01
N VAL A 208 4.07 -10.35 6.17
CA VAL A 208 5.45 -9.96 5.85
C VAL A 208 6.29 -9.90 7.13
N ILE A 209 7.45 -10.56 7.09
CA ILE A 209 8.46 -10.49 8.16
C ILE A 209 9.63 -9.64 7.69
N ALA A 210 10.10 -8.73 8.53
CA ALA A 210 11.33 -7.99 8.34
C ALA A 210 12.42 -8.48 9.28
N ASP A 211 13.56 -8.93 8.74
CA ASP A 211 14.79 -9.07 9.51
C ASP A 211 15.43 -7.69 9.60
N VAL A 212 15.53 -7.21 10.79
CA VAL A 212 16.00 -5.87 11.07
C VAL A 212 17.41 -5.98 11.66
N PRO A 213 18.48 -5.82 10.85
CA PRO A 213 19.86 -5.91 11.33
C PRO A 213 20.23 -4.67 12.14
N GLY A 214 21.02 -4.80 13.18
CA GLY A 214 21.75 -3.69 13.80
C GLY A 214 21.22 -3.12 15.12
N LEU A 215 20.36 -3.83 15.89
CA LEU A 215 19.94 -3.36 17.21
C LEU A 215 21.12 -3.16 18.20
N ILE A 216 22.25 -3.78 18.00
CA ILE A 216 23.30 -3.84 19.04
C ILE A 216 24.71 -3.45 18.57
N GLU A 217 24.96 -3.38 17.25
CA GLU A 217 26.32 -3.13 16.74
C GLU A 217 26.83 -1.68 16.90
N GLY A 218 26.01 -0.73 17.40
CA GLY A 218 26.40 0.68 17.51
C GLY A 218 26.02 1.37 18.82
N ALA A 219 25.22 0.77 19.68
CA ALA A 219 24.77 1.41 20.92
C ALA A 219 25.92 1.61 21.94
N ALA A 220 26.93 0.76 21.93
CA ALA A 220 28.10 0.89 22.80
C ALA A 220 29.12 1.94 22.34
N GLU A 221 29.08 2.36 21.08
CA GLU A 221 30.10 3.26 20.49
C GLU A 221 29.58 4.69 20.23
N GLY A 222 28.34 5.04 20.59
CA GLY A 222 27.81 6.40 20.51
C GLY A 222 27.65 6.97 19.09
N VAL A 223 27.77 6.17 18.05
CA VAL A 223 27.57 6.56 16.66
C VAL A 223 26.12 6.28 16.29
N GLY A 224 25.30 7.34 16.20
CA GLY A 224 23.87 7.40 16.03
C GLY A 224 23.22 6.64 14.84
N LEU A 225 23.54 5.37 14.67
CA LEU A 225 22.96 4.47 13.65
C LEU A 225 21.59 3.89 14.07
N GLY A 226 21.18 4.05 15.35
CA GLY A 226 19.95 3.45 15.89
C GLY A 226 18.65 4.09 15.38
N HIS A 227 18.62 5.39 15.09
CA HIS A 227 17.38 6.10 14.77
C HIS A 227 16.73 5.71 13.43
N ASP A 228 17.52 5.48 12.38
CA ASP A 228 16.97 5.10 11.07
C ASP A 228 16.47 3.66 11.04
N PHE A 229 17.04 2.82 11.88
CA PHE A 229 16.70 1.43 12.07
C PHE A 229 15.35 1.24 12.79
N LEU A 230 15.14 2.00 13.86
CA LEU A 230 13.94 1.89 14.69
C LEU A 230 12.69 2.39 13.99
N ARG A 231 12.82 3.25 12.98
CA ARG A 231 11.73 3.59 12.04
C ARG A 231 11.15 2.40 11.30
N HIS A 232 11.90 1.30 11.13
CA HIS A 232 11.36 0.08 10.50
C HIS A 232 10.52 -0.73 11.47
N ILE A 233 10.93 -0.77 12.74
CA ILE A 233 10.16 -1.40 13.81
C ILE A 233 8.89 -0.59 14.09
N GLU A 234 8.93 0.74 14.01
CA GLU A 234 7.74 1.60 14.15
C GLU A 234 6.59 1.19 13.21
N ARG A 235 6.91 0.53 12.11
CA ARG A 235 5.95 0.10 11.09
C ARG A 235 5.59 -1.38 11.17
N THR A 236 6.00 -2.09 12.23
CA THR A 236 5.62 -3.49 12.49
C THR A 236 4.52 -3.53 13.54
N ARG A 237 3.67 -4.56 13.50
CA ARG A 237 2.53 -4.74 14.40
C ARG A 237 2.90 -5.56 15.63
N CYS A 238 3.77 -6.55 15.46
CA CYS A 238 4.30 -7.37 16.54
C CYS A 238 5.76 -7.74 16.27
N MET A 239 6.42 -8.33 17.26
CA MET A 239 7.82 -8.71 17.17
C MET A 239 8.01 -10.19 17.51
N ILE A 240 8.97 -10.82 16.81
CA ILE A 240 9.51 -12.11 17.19
C ILE A 240 10.94 -11.88 17.68
N HIS A 241 11.15 -12.10 18.96
CA HIS A 241 12.47 -12.01 19.58
C HIS A 241 13.16 -13.36 19.52
N ILE A 242 14.16 -13.48 18.64
CA ILE A 242 14.92 -14.72 18.48
C ILE A 242 16.13 -14.70 19.42
N VAL A 243 16.24 -15.72 20.27
CA VAL A 243 17.32 -15.88 21.23
C VAL A 243 18.01 -17.23 21.05
N ASP A 244 19.32 -17.30 21.36
CA ASP A 244 20.09 -18.53 21.33
C ASP A 244 19.93 -19.30 22.66
N ALA A 245 18.97 -20.24 22.70
CA ALA A 245 18.68 -21.01 23.91
C ALA A 245 19.81 -21.98 24.30
N ALA A 246 20.68 -22.35 23.35
CA ALA A 246 21.83 -23.25 23.60
C ALA A 246 23.06 -22.49 24.05
N SER A 247 23.05 -21.16 24.13
CA SER A 247 24.21 -20.33 24.50
C SER A 247 25.48 -20.65 23.71
N THR A 248 25.32 -20.94 22.41
CA THR A 248 26.45 -21.42 21.56
C THR A 248 27.58 -20.41 21.44
N GLU A 249 27.28 -19.11 21.65
CA GLU A 249 28.29 -18.04 21.67
C GLU A 249 28.70 -17.60 23.08
N GLY A 250 28.31 -18.36 24.10
CA GLY A 250 28.67 -18.09 25.50
C GLY A 250 27.96 -16.93 26.14
N ARG A 251 26.84 -16.43 25.51
CA ARG A 251 25.97 -15.40 26.07
C ARG A 251 24.80 -16.03 26.80
N ASP A 252 24.36 -15.36 27.86
CA ASP A 252 23.15 -15.76 28.59
C ASP A 252 21.88 -15.24 27.82
N PRO A 253 20.96 -16.13 27.39
CA PRO A 253 19.73 -15.74 26.70
C PRO A 253 18.85 -14.78 27.53
N PHE A 254 18.93 -14.81 28.86
CA PHE A 254 18.19 -13.88 29.73
C PHE A 254 18.72 -12.46 29.61
N GLU A 255 20.05 -12.30 29.69
CA GLU A 255 20.69 -10.98 29.51
C GLU A 255 20.41 -10.41 28.12
N ASP A 256 20.40 -11.26 27.09
CA ASP A 256 20.08 -10.87 25.72
C ASP A 256 18.64 -10.34 25.60
N ILE A 257 17.65 -11.02 26.22
CA ILE A 257 16.26 -10.57 26.19
C ILE A 257 16.11 -9.23 26.91
N TYR A 258 16.65 -9.11 28.12
CA TYR A 258 16.56 -7.88 28.90
C TYR A 258 17.26 -6.71 28.22
N ALA A 259 18.43 -6.92 27.59
CA ALA A 259 19.16 -5.89 26.88
C ALA A 259 18.36 -5.33 25.71
N ILE A 260 17.77 -6.20 24.89
CA ILE A 260 16.93 -5.78 23.75
C ILE A 260 15.67 -5.05 24.21
N ASN A 261 14.97 -5.57 25.22
CA ASN A 261 13.78 -4.91 25.74
C ASN A 261 14.10 -3.52 26.32
N LYS A 262 15.24 -3.38 27.00
CA LYS A 262 15.72 -2.09 27.50
C LYS A 262 16.05 -1.12 26.34
N GLU A 263 16.67 -1.60 25.29
CA GLU A 263 17.00 -0.78 24.11
C GLU A 263 15.73 -0.31 23.41
N LEU A 264 14.75 -1.19 23.18
CA LEU A 264 13.45 -0.85 22.61
C LEU A 264 12.73 0.22 23.47
N ALA A 265 12.72 0.04 24.80
CA ALA A 265 12.09 1.00 25.72
C ALA A 265 12.81 2.35 25.74
N SER A 266 14.13 2.37 25.64
CA SER A 266 14.90 3.62 25.58
C SER A 266 14.64 4.44 24.33
N TYR A 267 14.24 3.77 23.26
CA TYR A 267 13.94 4.42 21.99
C TYR A 267 12.49 4.94 21.93
N ASN A 268 11.52 4.07 22.20
CA ASN A 268 10.10 4.43 22.17
C ASN A 268 9.30 3.44 23.04
N GLU A 269 8.60 3.95 24.05
CA GLU A 269 7.76 3.16 24.95
C GLU A 269 6.62 2.46 24.21
N GLU A 270 6.09 3.07 23.14
CA GLU A 270 5.04 2.47 22.31
C GLU A 270 5.52 1.20 21.60
N ILE A 271 6.77 1.23 21.08
CA ILE A 271 7.37 0.04 20.43
C ILE A 271 7.64 -1.05 21.46
N ALA A 272 8.15 -0.69 22.64
CA ALA A 272 8.42 -1.65 23.71
C ALA A 272 7.13 -2.33 24.22
N SER A 273 6.00 -1.65 24.16
CA SER A 273 4.69 -2.18 24.58
C SER A 273 4.04 -3.11 23.56
N ARG A 274 4.57 -3.22 22.35
CA ARG A 274 4.00 -4.08 21.32
C ARG A 274 4.08 -5.55 21.68
N PRO A 275 3.10 -6.37 21.24
CA PRO A 275 3.10 -7.79 21.47
C PRO A 275 4.35 -8.47 20.94
N GLN A 276 4.97 -9.31 21.76
CA GLN A 276 6.21 -10.02 21.43
C GLN A 276 6.07 -11.53 21.70
N ILE A 277 6.69 -12.32 20.79
CA ILE A 277 6.89 -13.76 21.01
C ILE A 277 8.40 -14.00 21.14
N ILE A 278 8.79 -14.71 22.18
CA ILE A 278 10.19 -15.16 22.35
C ILE A 278 10.36 -16.49 21.63
N ALA A 279 11.18 -16.52 20.60
CA ALA A 279 11.57 -17.73 19.88
C ALA A 279 12.90 -18.23 20.40
N ALA A 280 12.88 -19.26 21.26
CA ALA A 280 14.07 -19.90 21.80
C ALA A 280 14.67 -20.81 20.72
N ASN A 281 15.65 -20.27 19.99
CA ASN A 281 16.26 -20.94 18.83
C ASN A 281 17.45 -21.82 19.22
N LYS A 282 17.87 -22.66 18.27
CA LYS A 282 18.97 -23.62 18.38
C LYS A 282 18.69 -24.76 19.38
N VAL A 283 17.42 -25.17 19.51
CA VAL A 283 17.08 -26.29 20.38
C VAL A 283 17.78 -27.60 20.00
N ASP A 284 18.19 -27.75 18.74
CA ASP A 284 18.98 -28.85 18.22
C ASP A 284 20.41 -28.90 18.76
N ALA A 285 20.91 -27.81 19.34
CA ALA A 285 22.25 -27.71 19.94
C ALA A 285 22.22 -27.78 21.48
N ILE A 286 21.05 -27.90 22.10
CA ILE A 286 20.94 -28.05 23.55
C ILE A 286 21.38 -29.48 23.91
N TYR A 287 22.41 -29.56 24.76
CA TYR A 287 22.83 -30.83 25.32
C TYR A 287 22.09 -31.07 26.65
N ASP A 288 21.32 -32.13 26.70
CA ASP A 288 20.65 -32.59 27.93
C ASP A 288 21.61 -33.52 28.70
N ASP A 289 22.15 -33.02 29.80
CA ASP A 289 23.01 -33.79 30.70
C ASP A 289 22.21 -34.52 31.79
N GLY A 290 20.88 -34.29 31.84
CA GLY A 290 19.98 -34.90 32.82
C GLY A 290 20.16 -34.38 34.27
N GLU A 291 21.11 -33.47 34.52
CA GLU A 291 21.37 -32.87 35.84
C GLU A 291 20.96 -31.38 35.90
N SER A 292 21.02 -30.68 34.80
CA SER A 292 20.71 -29.24 34.70
C SER A 292 19.28 -28.98 34.27
N GLU A 293 18.65 -27.91 34.78
CA GLU A 293 17.31 -27.47 34.32
C GLU A 293 17.38 -27.08 32.84
N ASN A 294 16.45 -27.58 32.05
CA ASN A 294 16.42 -27.29 30.60
C ASN A 294 16.38 -25.76 30.37
N PRO A 295 17.26 -25.20 29.54
CA PRO A 295 17.27 -23.75 29.26
C PRO A 295 15.93 -23.19 28.81
N ILE A 296 15.15 -23.98 28.07
CA ILE A 296 13.82 -23.57 27.59
C ILE A 296 12.85 -23.39 28.76
N ASP A 297 12.85 -24.33 29.71
CA ASP A 297 11.95 -24.27 30.86
C ASP A 297 12.32 -23.11 31.80
N ARG A 298 13.61 -22.78 31.90
CA ARG A 298 14.07 -21.58 32.61
C ARG A 298 13.56 -20.31 31.94
N ILE A 299 13.65 -20.19 30.60
CA ILE A 299 13.14 -19.02 29.84
C ILE A 299 11.63 -18.91 30.02
N ARG A 300 10.87 -20.02 29.93
CA ARG A 300 9.42 -20.02 30.16
C ARG A 300 9.06 -19.55 31.56
N LYS A 301 9.72 -20.08 32.57
CA LYS A 301 9.46 -19.76 33.99
C LYS A 301 9.65 -18.26 34.28
N GLU A 302 10.60 -17.62 33.62
CA GLU A 302 10.91 -16.21 33.81
C GLU A 302 9.98 -15.28 33.00
N PHE A 303 9.72 -15.60 31.71
CA PHE A 303 9.09 -14.66 30.80
C PHE A 303 7.59 -14.91 30.55
N GLU A 304 7.07 -16.13 30.70
CA GLU A 304 5.62 -16.39 30.57
C GLU A 304 4.80 -15.64 31.63
N PRO A 305 5.21 -15.55 32.92
CA PRO A 305 4.50 -14.74 33.89
C PRO A 305 4.47 -13.23 33.55
N GLN A 306 5.41 -12.76 32.74
CA GLN A 306 5.48 -11.36 32.25
C GLN A 306 4.60 -11.13 31.01
N GLY A 307 3.89 -12.17 30.52
CA GLY A 307 2.98 -12.08 29.38
C GLY A 307 3.60 -12.44 28.03
N TYR A 308 4.87 -12.84 27.99
CA TYR A 308 5.51 -13.32 26.77
C TYR A 308 5.14 -14.76 26.46
N LYS A 309 4.92 -15.07 25.18
CA LYS A 309 4.79 -16.46 24.73
C LYS A 309 6.17 -16.98 24.34
N VAL A 310 6.63 -18.10 24.93
CA VAL A 310 7.94 -18.71 24.61
C VAL A 310 7.72 -19.96 23.76
N ILE A 311 8.32 -19.97 22.57
CA ILE A 311 8.21 -21.08 21.61
C ILE A 311 9.62 -21.58 21.28
N PRO A 312 9.94 -22.85 21.60
CA PRO A 312 11.21 -23.45 21.19
C PRO A 312 11.23 -23.74 19.69
N ILE A 313 12.32 -23.38 19.03
CA ILE A 313 12.48 -23.60 17.59
C ILE A 313 13.90 -24.05 17.24
N SER A 314 14.03 -24.69 16.10
CA SER A 314 15.29 -24.81 15.39
C SER A 314 15.16 -24.27 13.97
N ALA A 315 15.84 -23.17 13.70
CA ALA A 315 15.87 -22.59 12.35
C ALA A 315 16.56 -23.53 11.34
N VAL A 316 17.43 -24.42 11.81
CA VAL A 316 18.17 -25.37 10.97
C VAL A 316 17.31 -26.60 10.65
N THR A 317 16.72 -27.25 11.65
CA THR A 317 15.90 -28.46 11.44
C THR A 317 14.49 -28.15 10.96
N GLY A 318 13.93 -27.00 11.35
CA GLY A 318 12.55 -26.59 11.08
C GLY A 318 11.57 -26.92 12.19
N GLU A 319 12.05 -27.49 13.29
CA GLU A 319 11.25 -27.81 14.46
C GLU A 319 10.65 -26.54 15.07
N GLY A 320 9.37 -26.58 15.52
CA GLY A 320 8.66 -25.47 16.15
C GLY A 320 8.29 -24.28 15.23
N ILE A 321 8.85 -24.20 14.01
CA ILE A 321 8.64 -23.05 13.12
C ILE A 321 7.15 -22.86 12.78
N LYS A 322 6.43 -23.93 12.43
CA LYS A 322 5.01 -23.82 12.11
C LYS A 322 4.19 -23.27 13.27
N GLU A 323 4.46 -23.74 14.49
CA GLU A 323 3.79 -23.27 15.70
C GLU A 323 4.07 -21.77 15.91
N LEU A 324 5.31 -21.33 15.74
CA LEU A 324 5.70 -19.93 15.85
C LEU A 324 4.95 -19.05 14.82
N LEU A 325 4.87 -19.49 13.57
CA LEU A 325 4.18 -18.74 12.51
C LEU A 325 2.67 -18.61 12.76
N TYR A 326 2.01 -19.68 13.21
CA TYR A 326 0.59 -19.62 13.56
C TYR A 326 0.36 -18.77 14.83
N ALA A 327 1.27 -18.79 15.80
CA ALA A 327 1.20 -17.92 16.96
C ALA A 327 1.36 -16.43 16.58
N ALA A 328 2.29 -16.14 15.67
CA ALA A 328 2.47 -14.78 15.13
C ALA A 328 1.23 -14.32 14.36
N LYS A 329 0.66 -15.19 13.51
CA LYS A 329 -0.58 -14.89 12.78
C LYS A 329 -1.74 -14.58 13.74
N LYS A 330 -1.95 -15.40 14.75
CA LYS A 330 -2.97 -15.18 15.79
C LYS A 330 -2.76 -13.86 16.50
N MET A 331 -1.52 -13.53 16.87
CA MET A 331 -1.16 -12.27 17.52
C MET A 331 -1.45 -11.07 16.61
N LEU A 332 -1.20 -11.18 15.30
CA LEU A 332 -1.54 -10.14 14.33
C LEU A 332 -3.07 -9.94 14.21
N ASP A 333 -3.85 -11.02 14.25
CA ASP A 333 -5.30 -10.96 14.15
C ASP A 333 -5.94 -10.34 15.42
N GLU A 334 -5.35 -10.60 16.60
CA GLU A 334 -5.76 -10.04 17.89
C GLU A 334 -5.36 -8.57 18.08
N ASN A 335 -4.32 -8.10 17.35
CA ASN A 335 -3.80 -6.74 17.45
C ASN A 335 -3.87 -6.04 16.09
N PRO A 336 -5.06 -5.67 15.61
CA PRO A 336 -5.17 -4.89 14.37
C PRO A 336 -4.47 -3.54 14.55
N MET A 337 -3.71 -3.12 13.56
CA MET A 337 -3.01 -1.82 13.58
C MET A 337 -4.04 -0.69 13.64
N GLU A 338 -3.82 0.31 14.49
CA GLU A 338 -4.53 1.58 14.36
C GLU A 338 -4.18 2.17 12.99
N LYS A 339 -5.21 2.32 12.16
CA LYS A 339 -5.03 2.75 10.77
C LYS A 339 -4.83 4.27 10.75
N ILE A 340 -3.60 4.73 10.70
CA ILE A 340 -3.32 6.13 10.38
C ILE A 340 -3.75 6.35 8.94
N VAL A 341 -4.89 7.00 8.73
CA VAL A 341 -5.40 7.39 7.41
C VAL A 341 -4.93 8.81 7.14
N PHE A 342 -4.20 9.01 6.04
CA PHE A 342 -3.82 10.36 5.60
C PHE A 342 -5.01 11.04 4.94
N GLU A 343 -5.23 12.30 5.27
CA GLU A 343 -6.23 13.11 4.61
C GLU A 343 -5.82 13.43 3.17
N GLN A 344 -6.82 13.59 2.31
CA GLN A 344 -6.60 13.97 0.93
C GLN A 344 -6.15 15.43 0.87
N GLU A 345 -4.99 15.68 0.26
CA GLU A 345 -4.39 17.01 0.10
C GLU A 345 -4.41 17.51 -1.34
N PHE A 346 -4.55 16.60 -2.31
CA PHE A 346 -4.54 16.88 -3.75
C PHE A 346 -5.84 16.42 -4.38
N PHE A 347 -6.51 17.32 -5.07
CA PHE A 347 -7.77 17.08 -5.75
C PHE A 347 -7.56 17.21 -7.26
N PRO A 348 -7.34 16.09 -7.99
CA PRO A 348 -7.06 16.12 -9.42
C PRO A 348 -8.11 16.87 -10.22
N GLU A 349 -9.36 16.84 -9.78
CA GLU A 349 -10.49 17.54 -10.43
C GLU A 349 -10.33 19.06 -10.40
N LEU A 350 -9.75 19.62 -9.33
CA LEU A 350 -9.57 21.05 -9.15
C LEU A 350 -8.27 21.57 -9.80
N GLU A 351 -7.21 20.76 -9.80
CA GLU A 351 -5.88 21.21 -10.25
C GLU A 351 -5.63 20.90 -11.74
N ILE A 352 -6.22 19.81 -12.30
CA ILE A 352 -5.96 19.38 -13.68
C ILE A 352 -7.06 19.89 -14.65
N GLY A 353 -8.25 20.16 -14.15
CA GLY A 353 -9.37 20.52 -15.01
C GLY A 353 -10.29 21.54 -14.40
N PHE A 354 -10.21 22.75 -14.88
CA PHE A 354 -11.29 23.71 -14.79
C PHE A 354 -12.51 23.10 -15.45
N ASP A 355 -13.57 22.83 -14.67
CA ASP A 355 -14.87 22.56 -15.26
C ASP A 355 -15.42 23.90 -15.77
N ALA A 356 -15.17 24.23 -17.04
CA ALA A 356 -15.60 25.47 -17.64
C ALA A 356 -17.14 25.70 -17.60
N ASP A 357 -17.86 24.68 -17.12
CA ASP A 357 -19.30 24.74 -16.89
C ASP A 357 -19.67 25.14 -15.45
N LEU A 358 -18.68 25.33 -14.54
CA LEU A 358 -18.94 25.88 -13.21
C LEU A 358 -19.15 27.39 -13.31
N PRO A 359 -20.24 27.93 -12.73
CA PRO A 359 -20.55 29.35 -12.81
C PRO A 359 -19.60 30.25 -12.01
N PHE A 360 -18.76 29.68 -11.15
CA PHE A 360 -17.80 30.37 -10.29
C PHE A 360 -16.66 29.45 -9.84
N THR A 361 -15.52 30.02 -9.49
CA THR A 361 -14.40 29.34 -8.85
C THR A 361 -14.47 29.52 -7.34
N VAL A 362 -14.20 28.45 -6.60
CA VAL A 362 -14.11 28.49 -5.15
C VAL A 362 -12.66 28.21 -4.77
N GLU A 363 -11.99 29.18 -4.20
CA GLU A 363 -10.62 29.02 -3.68
C GLU A 363 -10.64 29.07 -2.15
N LYS A 364 -9.87 28.19 -1.48
CA LYS A 364 -9.69 28.26 -0.05
C LYS A 364 -8.79 29.45 0.27
N SER A 365 -9.23 30.35 1.14
CA SER A 365 -8.39 31.45 1.61
C SER A 365 -7.12 30.94 2.28
N MET A 366 -5.97 31.53 1.92
CA MET A 366 -4.70 31.23 2.60
C MET A 366 -4.54 32.01 3.93
N GLU A 367 -5.39 32.98 4.17
CA GLU A 367 -5.27 33.88 5.34
C GLU A 367 -6.24 33.53 6.48
N GLU A 368 -7.32 32.82 6.21
CA GLU A 368 -8.31 32.47 7.23
C GLU A 368 -8.74 31.00 7.11
N GLU A 369 -8.66 30.25 8.22
CA GLU A 369 -9.13 28.86 8.31
C GLU A 369 -10.64 28.80 8.06
N ASN A 370 -11.07 27.89 7.16
CA ASN A 370 -12.45 27.66 6.75
C ASN A 370 -13.14 28.77 5.94
N THR A 371 -12.40 29.72 5.38
CA THR A 371 -12.92 30.74 4.47
C THR A 371 -12.60 30.38 3.03
N TYR A 372 -13.62 30.49 2.16
CA TYR A 372 -13.52 30.23 0.72
C TYR A 372 -13.83 31.52 -0.04
N LEU A 373 -12.97 31.83 -1.01
CA LEU A 373 -13.20 32.91 -1.98
C LEU A 373 -14.00 32.32 -3.15
N VAL A 374 -15.10 33.01 -3.55
CA VAL A 374 -16.02 32.61 -4.62
C VAL A 374 -15.88 33.56 -5.80
#